data_f9e972f21a7a8a1b2524c4a4f0758af8
#
_entry.id   f9e972f21a7a8a1b2524c4a4f0758af8
#
_cell.length_a   1.000
_cell.length_b   1.000
_cell.length_c   1.000
_cell.angle_alpha   90.00
_cell.angle_beta   90.00
_cell.angle_gamma   90.00
#
_symmetry.space_group_name_H-M   'P 1'
#
loop_
_entity.id
_entity.type
_entity.pdbx_description
1 polymer ?
#
loop_
_entity_poly.entity_id
_entity_poly.type
_entity_poly.pdbx_seq_one_letter_code
_entity_poly.pdbx_strand_id
1 'polypeptide(L)'
;MDVTDLVKLIRGEAGTTVHLEIYRPSTGENLSFDVERADVTLPSISSQMLNDTIGYIRIESFEKDTANQFEKALAELEGEGLTSLVVGLRYNGGGLVDSVVQILDDILPEGLIVYTEDKNGHREEYRSSGDTHFDYPMAVLINQDSASASEIFAGAIKDYNYGTLIGTTTFGKGIVQSLFPLEDGDAIKLTTAKYFTPNGNYIHGVGIDPDIELEYEYLDPDGEQYEIQYDNQVQKAIEVLSEKTQND
;
A
#
# COMPACT_ATOMS: atom_id res chain seq x y z
N MET A 1 -11.44 29.53 -12.43
CA MET A 1 -10.32 28.70 -12.94
C MET A 1 -10.52 27.31 -12.37
N ASP A 2 -10.47 26.28 -13.20
CA ASP A 2 -10.56 24.89 -12.76
C ASP A 2 -9.28 24.52 -11.99
N VAL A 3 -9.38 23.58 -11.02
CA VAL A 3 -8.23 23.08 -10.22
C VAL A 3 -7.15 22.51 -11.14
N THR A 4 -7.54 21.82 -12.21
CA THR A 4 -6.61 21.25 -13.19
C THR A 4 -5.78 22.32 -13.89
N ASP A 5 -6.39 23.44 -14.24
CA ASP A 5 -5.69 24.56 -14.90
C ASP A 5 -4.78 25.29 -13.91
N LEU A 6 -5.20 25.42 -12.64
CA LEU A 6 -4.36 25.97 -11.58
C LEU A 6 -3.10 25.11 -11.37
N VAL A 7 -3.26 23.78 -11.30
CA VAL A 7 -2.15 22.84 -11.15
C VAL A 7 -1.14 22.96 -12.29
N LYS A 8 -1.60 23.13 -13.55
CA LYS A 8 -0.70 23.36 -14.71
C LYS A 8 0.13 24.63 -14.59
N LEU A 9 -0.42 25.69 -14.00
CA LEU A 9 0.30 26.95 -13.78
C LEU A 9 1.30 26.87 -12.61
N ILE A 10 0.97 26.09 -11.58
CA ILE A 10 1.85 25.91 -10.41
C ILE A 10 3.01 24.99 -10.76
N ARG A 11 2.77 23.89 -11.48
CA ARG A 11 3.83 22.95 -11.92
C ARG A 11 4.78 23.62 -12.92
N GLY A 12 6.03 23.12 -12.94
CA GLY A 12 7.06 23.57 -13.86
C GLY A 12 8.38 22.85 -13.57
N GLU A 13 9.43 23.24 -14.26
CA GLU A 13 10.77 22.65 -14.12
C GLU A 13 11.31 22.87 -12.71
N ALA A 14 11.94 21.82 -12.12
CA ALA A 14 12.59 21.90 -10.82
C ALA A 14 13.69 22.98 -10.81
N GLY A 15 13.83 23.70 -9.70
CA GLY A 15 14.72 24.85 -9.55
C GLY A 15 14.16 26.17 -10.07
N THR A 16 12.97 26.18 -10.70
CA THR A 16 12.29 27.44 -11.06
C THR A 16 11.35 27.90 -9.94
N THR A 17 11.08 29.21 -9.88
CA THR A 17 10.21 29.78 -8.84
C THR A 17 8.81 30.07 -9.39
N VAL A 18 7.76 29.77 -8.62
CA VAL A 18 6.39 30.19 -8.86
C VAL A 18 5.99 31.19 -7.80
N HIS A 19 5.40 32.32 -8.23
CA HIS A 19 4.82 33.31 -7.33
C HIS A 19 3.34 33.00 -7.11
N LEU A 20 2.93 32.84 -5.83
CA LEU A 20 1.56 32.51 -5.44
C LEU A 20 0.97 33.63 -4.58
N GLU A 21 -0.19 34.15 -4.98
CA GLU A 21 -1.02 35.00 -4.14
C GLU A 21 -2.23 34.21 -3.63
N ILE A 22 -2.37 34.11 -2.31
CA ILE A 22 -3.42 33.33 -1.65
C ILE A 22 -4.25 34.27 -0.78
N TYR A 23 -5.57 34.29 -1.03
CA TYR A 23 -6.51 34.93 -0.12
C TYR A 23 -6.92 33.96 0.99
N ARG A 24 -6.72 34.35 2.25
CA ARG A 24 -7.12 33.59 3.44
C ARG A 24 -8.43 34.15 4.02
N PRO A 25 -9.57 33.49 3.79
CA PRO A 25 -10.88 33.99 4.24
C PRO A 25 -10.98 34.19 5.75
N SER A 26 -10.32 33.35 6.54
CA SER A 26 -10.37 33.40 8.02
C SER A 26 -9.75 34.68 8.61
N THR A 27 -8.78 35.28 7.94
CA THR A 27 -8.12 36.53 8.37
C THR A 27 -8.43 37.72 7.47
N GLY A 28 -9.00 37.49 6.28
CA GLY A 28 -9.23 38.53 5.28
C GLY A 28 -7.97 39.05 4.58
N GLU A 29 -6.86 38.34 4.69
CA GLU A 29 -5.55 38.79 4.19
C GLU A 29 -5.18 38.12 2.85
N ASN A 30 -4.48 38.87 2.00
CA ASN A 30 -3.77 38.36 0.86
C ASN A 30 -2.33 38.03 1.28
N LEU A 31 -1.91 36.80 1.08
CA LEU A 31 -0.59 36.29 1.38
C LEU A 31 0.16 36.02 0.07
N SER A 32 1.44 36.36 0.05
CA SER A 32 2.30 36.21 -1.14
C SER A 32 3.45 35.26 -0.80
N PHE A 33 3.68 34.27 -1.68
CA PHE A 33 4.71 33.26 -1.51
C PHE A 33 5.50 33.08 -2.80
N ASP A 34 6.81 33.12 -2.70
CA ASP A 34 7.71 32.63 -3.75
C ASP A 34 8.11 31.20 -3.40
N VAL A 35 7.68 30.22 -4.20
CA VAL A 35 7.92 28.81 -3.98
C VAL A 35 8.84 28.28 -5.06
N GLU A 36 10.03 27.77 -4.66
CA GLU A 36 10.92 27.08 -5.57
C GLU A 36 10.34 25.70 -5.88
N ARG A 37 10.23 25.37 -7.17
CA ARG A 37 9.77 24.06 -7.62
C ARG A 37 10.87 23.03 -7.42
N ALA A 38 10.51 21.90 -6.88
CA ALA A 38 11.39 20.75 -6.70
C ALA A 38 10.67 19.47 -7.11
N ASP A 39 11.44 18.43 -7.41
CA ASP A 39 10.88 17.08 -7.49
C ASP A 39 10.50 16.64 -6.06
N VAL A 40 9.20 16.55 -5.79
CA VAL A 40 8.68 16.16 -4.48
C VAL A 40 8.25 14.71 -4.55
N THR A 41 8.96 13.85 -3.84
CA THR A 41 8.51 12.48 -3.57
C THR A 41 7.59 12.52 -2.35
N LEU A 42 6.31 12.26 -2.56
CA LEU A 42 5.39 12.11 -1.43
C LEU A 42 5.69 10.79 -0.72
N PRO A 43 5.75 10.77 0.62
CA PRO A 43 5.90 9.52 1.33
C PRO A 43 4.67 8.65 1.08
N SER A 44 4.92 7.42 0.61
CA SER A 44 3.89 6.39 0.42
C SER A 44 3.83 5.40 1.60
N ILE A 45 4.71 5.59 2.58
CA ILE A 45 4.83 4.81 3.80
C ILE A 45 4.70 5.73 5.00
N SER A 46 3.99 5.26 6.02
CA SER A 46 4.08 5.77 7.39
C SER A 46 4.26 4.60 8.34
N SER A 47 5.09 4.79 9.39
CA SER A 47 5.43 3.75 10.34
C SER A 47 5.46 4.27 11.77
N GLN A 48 5.16 3.39 12.73
CA GLN A 48 5.27 3.64 14.16
C GLN A 48 5.28 2.33 14.95
N MET A 49 5.84 2.33 16.15
CA MET A 49 5.61 1.26 17.11
C MET A 49 4.20 1.37 17.68
N LEU A 50 3.49 0.23 17.78
CA LEU A 50 2.18 0.14 18.47
C LEU A 50 2.35 -0.12 19.96
N ASN A 51 3.41 -0.81 20.31
CA ASN A 51 3.87 -1.08 21.67
C ASN A 51 5.38 -1.40 21.63
N ASP A 52 5.93 -1.93 22.71
CA ASP A 52 7.39 -2.18 22.82
C ASP A 52 7.95 -3.19 21.80
N THR A 53 7.09 -3.99 21.13
CA THR A 53 7.52 -5.12 20.28
C THR A 53 6.79 -5.22 18.95
N ILE A 54 5.64 -4.57 18.79
CA ILE A 54 4.82 -4.64 17.57
C ILE A 54 4.91 -3.32 16.82
N GLY A 55 5.43 -3.38 15.60
CA GLY A 55 5.45 -2.24 14.67
C GLY A 55 4.25 -2.22 13.74
N TYR A 56 3.97 -1.04 13.20
CA TYR A 56 2.95 -0.81 12.18
C TYR A 56 3.57 -0.06 10.99
N ILE A 57 3.39 -0.60 9.80
CA ILE A 57 3.73 0.06 8.55
C ILE A 57 2.46 0.19 7.73
N ARG A 58 2.05 1.42 7.42
CA ARG A 58 0.96 1.70 6.49
C ARG A 58 1.52 2.02 5.12
N ILE A 59 1.02 1.34 4.09
CA ILE A 59 1.34 1.58 2.69
C ILE A 59 0.14 2.31 2.08
N GLU A 60 0.32 3.58 1.69
CA GLU A 60 -0.75 4.42 1.10
C GLU A 60 -0.96 4.08 -0.38
N SER A 61 0.13 3.81 -1.11
CA SER A 61 0.15 3.40 -2.51
C SER A 61 1.47 2.72 -2.85
N PHE A 62 1.50 1.94 -3.94
CA PHE A 62 2.73 1.31 -4.43
C PHE A 62 3.34 2.17 -5.53
N GLU A 63 4.17 3.12 -5.14
CA GLU A 63 4.91 4.03 -6.02
C GLU A 63 6.33 3.50 -6.29
N LYS A 64 7.06 4.19 -7.17
CA LYS A 64 8.42 3.76 -7.59
C LYS A 64 9.40 3.58 -6.41
N ASP A 65 9.27 4.40 -5.37
CA ASP A 65 10.19 4.43 -4.22
C ASP A 65 9.62 3.74 -2.97
N THR A 66 8.42 3.16 -3.05
CA THR A 66 7.73 2.59 -1.88
C THR A 66 8.50 1.42 -1.27
N ALA A 67 9.16 0.59 -2.08
CA ALA A 67 9.96 -0.53 -1.58
C ALA A 67 11.14 -0.04 -0.72
N ASN A 68 11.89 0.97 -1.19
CA ASN A 68 12.99 1.57 -0.41
C ASN A 68 12.46 2.22 0.88
N GLN A 69 11.29 2.88 0.82
CA GLN A 69 10.68 3.48 2.00
C GLN A 69 10.23 2.41 3.00
N PHE A 70 9.74 1.25 2.51
CA PHE A 70 9.34 0.11 3.35
C PHE A 70 10.56 -0.49 4.06
N GLU A 71 11.63 -0.78 3.33
CA GLU A 71 12.88 -1.29 3.88
C GLU A 71 13.44 -0.36 4.98
N LYS A 72 13.47 0.94 4.70
CA LYS A 72 13.90 1.94 5.68
C LYS A 72 13.01 1.98 6.93
N ALA A 73 11.69 1.98 6.75
CA ALA A 73 10.73 1.98 7.86
C ALA A 73 10.86 0.70 8.71
N LEU A 74 11.05 -0.45 8.06
CA LEU A 74 11.29 -1.72 8.74
C LEU A 74 12.57 -1.67 9.58
N ALA A 75 13.69 -1.21 9.01
CA ALA A 75 14.96 -1.09 9.71
C ALA A 75 14.89 -0.11 10.91
N GLU A 76 14.12 0.97 10.80
CA GLU A 76 13.87 1.91 11.90
C GLU A 76 13.11 1.20 13.04
N LEU A 77 12.03 0.47 12.73
CA LEU A 77 11.25 -0.27 13.72
C LEU A 77 12.06 -1.42 14.37
N GLU A 78 12.91 -2.12 13.60
CA GLU A 78 13.85 -3.12 14.13
C GLU A 78 14.83 -2.51 15.13
N GLY A 79 15.32 -1.30 14.85
CA GLY A 79 16.15 -0.51 15.77
C GLY A 79 15.42 -0.13 17.06
N GLU A 80 14.09 -0.07 17.04
CA GLU A 80 13.23 0.20 18.19
C GLU A 80 12.78 -1.08 18.95
N GLY A 81 13.11 -2.26 18.43
CA GLY A 81 12.82 -3.55 19.10
C GLY A 81 11.67 -4.35 18.51
N LEU A 82 11.36 -4.14 17.22
CA LEU A 82 10.35 -4.90 16.49
C LEU A 82 10.56 -6.41 16.62
N THR A 83 9.50 -7.15 16.95
CA THR A 83 9.43 -8.61 16.89
C THR A 83 8.17 -9.11 16.17
N SER A 84 7.26 -8.25 15.81
CA SER A 84 6.05 -8.56 15.04
C SER A 84 5.60 -7.34 14.25
N LEU A 85 5.02 -7.55 13.06
CA LEU A 85 4.65 -6.45 12.16
C LEU A 85 3.16 -6.47 11.79
N VAL A 86 2.54 -5.31 11.85
CA VAL A 86 1.23 -5.05 11.23
C VAL A 86 1.43 -4.22 9.96
N VAL A 87 0.95 -4.71 8.82
CA VAL A 87 0.95 -3.99 7.55
C VAL A 87 -0.46 -3.48 7.24
N GLY A 88 -0.62 -2.17 7.09
CA GLY A 88 -1.89 -1.55 6.75
C GLY A 88 -2.02 -1.32 5.24
N LEU A 89 -2.99 -2.00 4.60
CA LEU A 89 -3.34 -1.84 3.19
C LEU A 89 -4.76 -1.30 2.98
N ARG A 90 -5.46 -0.94 4.04
CA ARG A 90 -6.81 -0.36 3.94
C ARG A 90 -6.78 0.94 3.15
N TYR A 91 -7.74 1.10 2.24
CA TYR A 91 -7.86 2.26 1.33
C TYR A 91 -6.72 2.42 0.33
N ASN A 92 -5.83 1.42 0.20
CA ASN A 92 -4.77 1.42 -0.79
C ASN A 92 -5.26 0.80 -2.10
N GLY A 93 -5.53 1.64 -3.10
CA GLY A 93 -6.00 1.22 -4.44
C GLY A 93 -4.95 0.49 -5.30
N GLY A 94 -3.75 0.21 -4.76
CA GLY A 94 -2.65 -0.47 -5.45
C GLY A 94 -1.55 0.48 -5.92
N GLY A 95 -1.02 0.21 -7.10
CA GLY A 95 0.07 0.95 -7.73
C GLY A 95 0.93 0.06 -8.62
N LEU A 96 2.24 0.25 -8.57
CA LEU A 96 3.21 -0.45 -9.40
C LEU A 96 3.43 -1.89 -8.93
N VAL A 97 3.35 -2.83 -9.86
CA VAL A 97 3.60 -4.27 -9.61
C VAL A 97 5.04 -4.49 -9.15
N ASP A 98 6.01 -3.84 -9.80
CA ASP A 98 7.43 -3.99 -9.44
C ASP A 98 7.69 -3.59 -7.97
N SER A 99 7.00 -2.57 -7.48
CA SER A 99 7.15 -2.10 -6.10
C SER A 99 6.63 -3.13 -5.08
N VAL A 100 5.43 -3.70 -5.30
CA VAL A 100 4.90 -4.72 -4.40
C VAL A 100 5.70 -6.02 -4.47
N VAL A 101 6.20 -6.38 -5.66
CA VAL A 101 7.05 -7.57 -5.85
C VAL A 101 8.36 -7.41 -5.08
N GLN A 102 8.99 -6.25 -5.13
CA GLN A 102 10.23 -5.98 -4.40
C GLN A 102 10.03 -6.10 -2.88
N ILE A 103 8.94 -5.53 -2.33
CA ILE A 103 8.63 -5.67 -0.91
C ILE A 103 8.38 -7.15 -0.53
N LEU A 104 7.66 -7.89 -1.38
CA LEU A 104 7.37 -9.30 -1.12
C LEU A 104 8.58 -10.22 -1.33
N ASP A 105 9.55 -9.84 -2.15
CA ASP A 105 10.83 -10.54 -2.28
C ASP A 105 11.64 -10.48 -0.98
N ASP A 106 11.60 -9.33 -0.29
CA ASP A 106 12.25 -9.16 1.02
C ASP A 106 11.52 -9.91 2.16
N ILE A 107 10.25 -10.27 1.99
CA ILE A 107 9.41 -10.88 3.03
C ILE A 107 9.28 -12.39 2.85
N LEU A 108 9.04 -12.87 1.63
CA LEU A 108 8.63 -14.25 1.37
C LEU A 108 9.84 -15.18 1.10
N PRO A 109 9.73 -16.47 1.44
CA PRO A 109 10.71 -17.45 1.02
C PRO A 109 10.76 -17.57 -0.50
N GLU A 110 11.78 -18.26 -1.05
CA GLU A 110 11.88 -18.53 -2.49
C GLU A 110 10.58 -19.12 -3.03
N GLY A 111 10.02 -18.48 -4.07
CA GLY A 111 8.79 -18.96 -4.68
C GLY A 111 8.08 -17.96 -5.58
N LEU A 112 6.86 -18.30 -5.97
CA LEU A 112 6.02 -17.49 -6.83
C LEU A 112 5.29 -16.43 -6.00
N ILE A 113 5.41 -15.15 -6.35
CA ILE A 113 4.67 -14.04 -5.71
C ILE A 113 3.32 -13.85 -6.39
N VAL A 114 3.32 -13.73 -7.70
CA VAL A 114 2.15 -13.51 -8.54
C VAL A 114 2.49 -13.92 -9.97
N TYR A 115 1.52 -14.34 -10.76
CA TYR A 115 1.69 -14.42 -12.20
C TYR A 115 0.55 -13.75 -12.95
N THR A 116 0.86 -13.30 -14.15
CA THR A 116 -0.14 -12.82 -15.09
C THR A 116 -0.32 -13.81 -16.22
N GLU A 117 -1.53 -13.86 -16.80
CA GLU A 117 -1.83 -14.67 -17.98
C GLU A 117 -2.60 -13.85 -19.00
N ASP A 118 -2.10 -13.78 -20.24
CA ASP A 118 -2.76 -13.11 -21.33
C ASP A 118 -3.86 -14.02 -21.99
N LYS A 119 -4.58 -13.46 -22.96
CA LYS A 119 -5.64 -14.19 -23.68
C LYS A 119 -5.16 -15.40 -24.49
N ASN A 120 -3.85 -15.55 -24.72
CA ASN A 120 -3.25 -16.66 -25.44
C ASN A 120 -2.68 -17.73 -24.51
N GLY A 121 -2.78 -17.52 -23.19
CA GLY A 121 -2.21 -18.40 -22.16
C GLY A 121 -0.72 -18.17 -21.92
N HIS A 122 -0.16 -17.07 -22.41
CA HIS A 122 1.21 -16.70 -22.08
C HIS A 122 1.26 -16.16 -20.64
N ARG A 123 2.16 -16.75 -19.83
CA ARG A 123 2.37 -16.38 -18.41
C ARG A 123 3.63 -15.57 -18.24
N GLU A 124 3.54 -14.57 -17.38
CA GLU A 124 4.66 -13.84 -16.83
C GLU A 124 4.63 -14.02 -15.29
N GLU A 125 5.72 -14.53 -14.75
CA GLU A 125 5.84 -14.87 -13.34
C GLU A 125 6.75 -13.88 -12.62
N TYR A 126 6.32 -13.43 -11.45
CA TYR A 126 7.11 -12.64 -10.51
C TYR A 126 7.40 -13.52 -9.30
N ARG A 127 8.68 -13.63 -8.93
CA ARG A 127 9.13 -14.61 -7.95
C ARG A 127 9.96 -13.95 -6.87
N SER A 128 9.88 -14.48 -5.65
CA SER A 128 10.82 -14.18 -4.57
C SER A 128 12.08 -15.01 -4.74
N SER A 129 13.24 -14.40 -4.46
CA SER A 129 14.56 -15.03 -4.46
C SER A 129 14.77 -15.94 -3.25
N GLY A 130 14.05 -15.68 -2.15
CA GLY A 130 14.23 -16.35 -0.88
C GLY A 130 15.42 -15.83 -0.06
N ASP A 131 16.07 -14.77 -0.50
CA ASP A 131 17.14 -14.09 0.26
C ASP A 131 16.58 -13.23 1.40
N THR A 132 15.35 -13.53 1.84
CA THR A 132 14.63 -12.76 2.86
C THR A 132 15.25 -12.86 4.23
N HIS A 133 15.18 -11.77 4.98
CA HIS A 133 15.55 -11.70 6.39
C HIS A 133 14.34 -11.44 7.30
N PHE A 134 13.13 -11.41 6.72
CA PHE A 134 11.92 -11.14 7.49
C PHE A 134 11.35 -12.43 8.08
N ASP A 135 11.54 -12.63 9.37
CA ASP A 135 11.09 -13.82 10.12
C ASP A 135 10.27 -13.42 11.35
N TYR A 136 9.39 -12.42 11.17
CA TYR A 136 8.51 -11.94 12.23
C TYR A 136 7.06 -12.35 11.98
N PRO A 137 6.28 -12.70 13.02
CA PRO A 137 4.83 -12.82 12.90
C PRO A 137 4.21 -11.56 12.28
N MET A 138 3.32 -11.74 11.31
CA MET A 138 2.70 -10.65 10.56
C MET A 138 1.18 -10.68 10.64
N ALA A 139 0.56 -9.50 10.70
CA ALA A 139 -0.85 -9.29 10.41
C ALA A 139 -0.99 -8.24 9.29
N VAL A 140 -1.98 -8.41 8.41
CA VAL A 140 -2.24 -7.48 7.30
C VAL A 140 -3.67 -6.97 7.39
N LEU A 141 -3.85 -5.64 7.47
CA LEU A 141 -5.15 -5.01 7.51
C LEU A 141 -5.61 -4.68 6.10
N ILE A 142 -6.76 -5.21 5.71
CA ILE A 142 -7.36 -5.06 4.38
C ILE A 142 -8.81 -4.58 4.47
N ASN A 143 -9.30 -3.95 3.39
CA ASN A 143 -10.72 -3.61 3.25
C ASN A 143 -11.15 -3.61 1.77
N GLN A 144 -12.41 -3.29 1.50
CA GLN A 144 -13.02 -3.25 0.17
C GLN A 144 -12.35 -2.25 -0.81
N ASP A 145 -11.52 -1.35 -0.32
CA ASP A 145 -10.75 -0.39 -1.14
C ASP A 145 -9.29 -0.81 -1.36
N SER A 146 -8.87 -1.93 -0.72
CA SER A 146 -7.59 -2.57 -1.01
C SER A 146 -7.66 -3.25 -2.37
N ALA A 147 -6.91 -2.75 -3.37
CA ALA A 147 -7.05 -3.19 -4.75
C ALA A 147 -5.73 -3.42 -5.48
N SER A 148 -5.73 -4.24 -6.54
CA SER A 148 -4.59 -4.40 -7.46
C SER A 148 -3.30 -4.86 -6.75
N ALA A 149 -2.23 -4.03 -6.68
CA ALA A 149 -0.99 -4.37 -5.99
C ALA A 149 -1.21 -4.73 -4.50
N SER A 150 -2.18 -4.10 -3.82
CA SER A 150 -2.57 -4.48 -2.45
C SER A 150 -3.13 -5.90 -2.39
N GLU A 151 -3.83 -6.35 -3.43
CA GLU A 151 -4.37 -7.70 -3.52
C GLU A 151 -3.28 -8.72 -3.89
N ILE A 152 -2.24 -8.30 -4.64
CA ILE A 152 -1.04 -9.12 -4.86
C ILE A 152 -0.35 -9.37 -3.52
N PHE A 153 -0.16 -8.31 -2.71
CA PHE A 153 0.42 -8.44 -1.38
C PHE A 153 -0.41 -9.37 -0.49
N ALA A 154 -1.68 -9.07 -0.30
CA ALA A 154 -2.58 -9.85 0.55
C ALA A 154 -2.70 -11.30 0.09
N GLY A 155 -2.84 -11.54 -1.23
CA GLY A 155 -2.95 -12.87 -1.80
C GLY A 155 -1.69 -13.71 -1.63
N ALA A 156 -0.50 -13.11 -1.78
CA ALA A 156 0.76 -13.79 -1.56
C ALA A 156 0.93 -14.16 -0.07
N ILE A 157 0.72 -13.21 0.86
CA ILE A 157 0.79 -13.48 2.31
C ILE A 157 -0.17 -14.60 2.71
N LYS A 158 -1.40 -14.59 2.19
CA LYS A 158 -2.41 -15.61 2.47
C LYS A 158 -2.00 -16.99 1.94
N ASP A 159 -1.61 -17.06 0.67
CA ASP A 159 -1.30 -18.32 -0.01
C ASP A 159 -0.06 -19.01 0.59
N TYR A 160 0.90 -18.23 1.10
CA TYR A 160 2.06 -18.74 1.85
C TYR A 160 1.74 -19.02 3.34
N ASN A 161 0.56 -18.64 3.82
CA ASN A 161 0.23 -18.67 5.26
C ASN A 161 1.27 -17.92 6.12
N TYR A 162 1.81 -16.84 5.55
CA TYR A 162 2.92 -16.08 6.14
C TYR A 162 2.45 -15.03 7.15
N GLY A 163 1.18 -14.65 7.11
CA GLY A 163 0.56 -13.69 8.01
C GLY A 163 -0.94 -13.93 8.15
N THR A 164 -1.57 -13.19 9.05
CA THR A 164 -3.02 -13.21 9.28
C THR A 164 -3.66 -11.98 8.65
N LEU A 165 -4.59 -12.17 7.70
CA LEU A 165 -5.35 -11.09 7.09
C LEU A 165 -6.55 -10.73 7.98
N ILE A 166 -6.71 -9.44 8.31
CA ILE A 166 -7.78 -8.93 9.19
C ILE A 166 -8.51 -7.79 8.47
N GLY A 167 -9.84 -7.79 8.51
CA GLY A 167 -10.65 -6.73 7.95
C GLY A 167 -11.82 -7.25 7.13
N THR A 168 -12.02 -6.74 5.92
CA THR A 168 -13.08 -7.16 5.00
C THR A 168 -12.51 -7.54 3.64
N THR A 169 -13.29 -8.27 2.83
CA THR A 169 -12.89 -8.71 1.48
C THR A 169 -12.40 -7.54 0.64
N THR A 170 -11.30 -7.73 -0.07
CA THR A 170 -10.70 -6.71 -0.93
C THR A 170 -11.53 -6.42 -2.18
N PHE A 171 -11.12 -5.43 -2.97
CA PHE A 171 -11.87 -4.90 -4.11
C PHE A 171 -12.15 -5.92 -5.24
N GLY A 172 -11.19 -6.81 -5.53
CA GLY A 172 -11.30 -7.74 -6.65
C GLY A 172 -10.85 -7.16 -7.99
N LYS A 173 -9.71 -6.47 -8.06
CA LYS A 173 -9.12 -5.96 -9.31
C LYS A 173 -8.00 -6.87 -9.81
N GLY A 174 -8.35 -8.05 -10.30
CA GLY A 174 -7.43 -9.07 -10.81
C GLY A 174 -7.07 -8.94 -12.29
N ILE A 175 -6.88 -7.71 -12.83
CA ILE A 175 -6.57 -7.46 -14.24
C ILE A 175 -5.41 -6.50 -14.44
N VAL A 176 -4.62 -6.77 -15.47
CA VAL A 176 -3.56 -5.87 -15.97
C VAL A 176 -4.14 -4.97 -17.05
N GLN A 177 -3.87 -3.68 -16.97
CA GLN A 177 -4.25 -2.71 -17.98
C GLN A 177 -3.01 -2.01 -18.55
N SER A 178 -2.86 -2.04 -19.86
CA SER A 178 -1.78 -1.38 -20.59
C SER A 178 -2.29 -0.14 -21.33
N LEU A 179 -1.48 0.90 -21.35
CA LEU A 179 -1.72 2.12 -22.13
C LEU A 179 -1.03 2.02 -23.50
N PHE A 180 -1.81 2.22 -24.54
CA PHE A 180 -1.31 2.26 -25.92
C PHE A 180 -1.44 3.69 -26.42
N PRO A 181 -0.32 4.44 -26.57
CA PRO A 181 -0.34 5.80 -27.07
C PRO A 181 -0.78 5.83 -28.55
N LEU A 182 -1.57 6.86 -28.91
CA LEU A 182 -2.00 7.16 -30.28
C LEU A 182 -1.17 8.31 -30.86
N GLU A 183 -1.21 8.44 -32.19
CA GLU A 183 -0.40 9.46 -32.92
C GLU A 183 -0.83 10.90 -32.61
N ASP A 184 -2.07 11.12 -32.19
CA ASP A 184 -2.66 12.42 -31.85
C ASP A 184 -2.37 12.86 -30.40
N GLY A 185 -1.66 12.06 -29.62
CA GLY A 185 -1.34 12.29 -28.20
C GLY A 185 -2.34 11.71 -27.22
N ASP A 186 -3.44 11.13 -27.71
CA ASP A 186 -4.36 10.32 -26.91
C ASP A 186 -3.78 8.95 -26.57
N ALA A 187 -4.44 8.18 -25.72
CA ALA A 187 -4.05 6.82 -25.42
C ALA A 187 -5.27 5.91 -25.19
N ILE A 188 -5.15 4.66 -25.60
CA ILE A 188 -6.16 3.63 -25.31
C ILE A 188 -5.67 2.79 -24.12
N LYS A 189 -6.51 2.65 -23.08
CA LYS A 189 -6.27 1.77 -21.95
C LYS A 189 -7.03 0.46 -22.18
N LEU A 190 -6.30 -0.64 -22.32
CA LEU A 190 -6.86 -1.96 -22.57
C LEU A 190 -6.46 -2.95 -21.47
N THR A 191 -7.38 -3.85 -21.12
CA THR A 191 -7.05 -5.04 -20.31
C THR A 191 -6.28 -6.03 -21.17
N THR A 192 -5.08 -6.39 -20.76
CA THR A 192 -4.15 -7.25 -21.51
C THR A 192 -3.92 -8.60 -20.86
N ALA A 193 -4.03 -8.71 -19.54
CA ALA A 193 -3.84 -9.97 -18.81
C ALA A 193 -4.68 -10.02 -17.53
N LYS A 194 -4.68 -11.18 -16.90
CA LYS A 194 -5.29 -11.46 -15.59
C LYS A 194 -4.19 -11.70 -14.57
N TYR A 195 -4.44 -11.33 -13.31
CA TYR A 195 -3.61 -11.68 -12.16
C TYR A 195 -4.11 -12.95 -11.49
N PHE A 196 -3.15 -13.76 -11.05
CA PHE A 196 -3.39 -14.95 -10.23
C PHE A 196 -2.44 -14.95 -9.04
N THR A 197 -2.96 -15.36 -7.88
CA THR A 197 -2.15 -15.54 -6.67
C THR A 197 -1.17 -16.73 -6.83
N PRO A 198 -0.20 -16.93 -5.95
CA PRO A 198 0.73 -18.08 -6.01
C PRO A 198 0.01 -19.42 -6.18
N ASN A 199 -1.11 -19.66 -5.51
CA ASN A 199 -1.90 -20.88 -5.61
C ASN A 199 -2.82 -20.93 -6.85
N GLY A 200 -2.76 -19.92 -7.72
CA GLY A 200 -3.52 -19.89 -8.97
C GLY A 200 -4.96 -19.37 -8.82
N ASN A 201 -5.29 -18.67 -7.74
CA ASN A 201 -6.61 -18.09 -7.55
C ASN A 201 -6.77 -16.82 -8.40
N TYR A 202 -7.84 -16.78 -9.21
CA TYR A 202 -8.21 -15.60 -9.98
C TYR A 202 -9.09 -14.68 -9.13
N ILE A 203 -8.61 -13.50 -8.80
CA ILE A 203 -9.22 -12.60 -7.82
C ILE A 203 -10.21 -11.58 -8.41
N HIS A 204 -10.30 -11.44 -9.74
CA HIS A 204 -11.12 -10.40 -10.36
C HIS A 204 -12.61 -10.62 -10.11
N GLY A 205 -13.26 -9.61 -9.54
CA GLY A 205 -14.68 -9.64 -9.16
C GLY A 205 -14.98 -10.46 -7.91
N VAL A 206 -13.95 -11.04 -7.26
CA VAL A 206 -14.08 -11.86 -6.05
C VAL A 206 -13.35 -11.20 -4.88
N GLY A 207 -12.12 -10.72 -5.09
CA GLY A 207 -11.25 -10.20 -4.04
C GLY A 207 -10.51 -11.29 -3.26
N ILE A 208 -9.86 -10.86 -2.18
CA ILE A 208 -9.20 -11.70 -1.18
C ILE A 208 -9.98 -11.57 0.11
N ASP A 209 -10.51 -12.68 0.60
CA ASP A 209 -11.20 -12.71 1.90
C ASP A 209 -10.17 -12.63 3.04
N PRO A 210 -10.45 -11.90 4.14
CA PRO A 210 -9.63 -11.94 5.33
C PRO A 210 -9.68 -13.32 6.01
N ASP A 211 -8.71 -13.62 6.88
CA ASP A 211 -8.76 -14.78 7.78
C ASP A 211 -9.61 -14.48 9.02
N ILE A 212 -9.64 -13.20 9.43
CA ILE A 212 -10.50 -12.69 10.48
C ILE A 212 -11.34 -11.57 9.90
N GLU A 213 -12.63 -11.87 9.66
CA GLU A 213 -13.59 -10.86 9.21
C GLU A 213 -13.95 -9.93 10.36
N LEU A 214 -13.65 -8.64 10.18
CA LEU A 214 -13.90 -7.59 11.17
C LEU A 214 -14.14 -6.27 10.46
N GLU A 215 -15.37 -5.74 10.57
CA GLU A 215 -15.69 -4.40 10.09
C GLU A 215 -14.89 -3.35 10.86
N TYR A 216 -14.49 -2.29 10.15
CA TYR A 216 -13.79 -1.18 10.77
C TYR A 216 -14.72 -0.42 11.71
N GLU A 217 -14.28 -0.22 12.93
CA GLU A 217 -14.93 0.62 13.91
C GLU A 217 -13.88 1.44 14.67
N TYR A 218 -14.13 2.75 14.77
CA TYR A 218 -13.31 3.62 15.57
C TYR A 218 -13.92 3.78 16.96
N LEU A 219 -13.20 3.34 17.99
CA LEU A 219 -13.73 3.17 19.34
C LEU A 219 -13.52 4.38 20.25
N ASP A 220 -13.07 5.53 19.73
CA ASP A 220 -12.90 6.74 20.53
C ASP A 220 -14.24 7.42 20.80
N PRO A 221 -14.64 7.57 22.07
CA PRO A 221 -15.89 8.23 22.44
C PRO A 221 -15.87 9.76 22.25
N ASP A 222 -14.68 10.39 22.20
CA ASP A 222 -14.53 11.85 22.12
C ASP A 222 -14.15 12.38 20.73
N GLY A 223 -13.70 11.54 19.82
CA GLY A 223 -13.65 11.62 18.36
C GLY A 223 -13.05 12.86 17.68
N GLU A 224 -12.20 13.65 18.34
CA GLU A 224 -11.65 14.86 17.71
C GLU A 224 -10.47 14.60 16.76
N GLN A 225 -9.67 13.55 16.98
CA GLN A 225 -8.53 13.16 16.15
C GLN A 225 -8.38 11.64 16.09
N TYR A 226 -7.94 11.12 14.94
CA TYR A 226 -7.63 9.70 14.83
C TYR A 226 -6.40 9.35 15.67
N GLU A 227 -6.58 8.41 16.59
CA GLU A 227 -5.51 7.77 17.34
C GLU A 227 -5.57 6.26 17.10
N ILE A 228 -4.45 5.66 16.68
CA ILE A 228 -4.37 4.26 16.23
C ILE A 228 -4.82 3.26 17.30
N GLN A 229 -4.68 3.61 18.57
CA GLN A 229 -5.10 2.78 19.71
C GLN A 229 -6.62 2.56 19.80
N TYR A 230 -7.43 3.38 19.12
CA TYR A 230 -8.89 3.23 19.07
C TYR A 230 -9.39 2.53 17.80
N ASP A 231 -8.50 2.08 16.95
CA ASP A 231 -8.80 1.31 15.76
C ASP A 231 -8.99 -0.17 16.14
N ASN A 232 -10.22 -0.67 16.03
CA ASN A 232 -10.57 -2.03 16.44
C ASN A 232 -9.80 -3.11 15.66
N GLN A 233 -9.47 -2.87 14.38
CA GLN A 233 -8.72 -3.82 13.57
C GLN A 233 -7.24 -3.84 13.95
N VAL A 234 -6.67 -2.69 14.31
CA VAL A 234 -5.30 -2.61 14.87
C VAL A 234 -5.24 -3.31 16.22
N GLN A 235 -6.22 -3.09 17.11
CA GLN A 235 -6.30 -3.80 18.39
C GLN A 235 -6.37 -5.32 18.18
N LYS A 236 -7.17 -5.79 17.21
CA LYS A 236 -7.25 -7.21 16.86
C LYS A 236 -5.94 -7.77 16.31
N ALA A 237 -5.21 -7.00 15.52
CA ALA A 237 -3.89 -7.40 15.05
C ALA A 237 -2.89 -7.54 16.20
N ILE A 238 -2.90 -6.61 17.16
CA ILE A 238 -2.06 -6.71 18.38
C ILE A 238 -2.39 -7.97 19.18
N GLU A 239 -3.68 -8.27 19.37
CA GLU A 239 -4.14 -9.49 20.07
C GLU A 239 -3.58 -10.76 19.41
N VAL A 240 -3.80 -10.90 18.08
CA VAL A 240 -3.37 -12.07 17.30
C VAL A 240 -1.84 -12.26 17.35
N LEU A 241 -1.07 -11.18 17.21
CA LEU A 241 0.39 -11.24 17.24
C LEU A 241 0.93 -11.54 18.63
N SER A 242 0.31 -11.02 19.69
CA SER A 242 0.70 -11.29 21.07
C SER A 242 0.49 -12.76 21.47
N GLU A 243 -0.57 -13.40 20.95
CA GLU A 243 -0.82 -14.84 21.18
C GLU A 243 0.21 -15.73 20.48
N LYS A 244 0.67 -15.37 19.28
CA LYS A 244 1.70 -16.13 18.53
C LYS A 244 3.04 -16.07 19.23
N THR A 245 3.46 -14.92 19.72
CA THR A 245 4.75 -14.73 20.42
C THR A 245 4.83 -15.47 21.77
N GLN A 246 3.70 -15.84 22.38
CA GLN A 246 3.67 -16.60 23.65
C GLN A 246 3.75 -18.13 23.45
N ASN A 247 3.56 -18.63 22.23
CA ASN A 247 3.52 -20.05 21.91
C ASN A 247 4.78 -20.58 21.23
N ASP A 248 5.74 -19.71 20.88
CA ASP A 248 7.07 -20.01 20.35
C ASP A 248 8.14 -19.87 21.46
#